data_4aa7ac4225ace1bd966513542d36cfa8
#
_entry.id   4aa7ac4225ace1bd966513542d36cfa8
#
_cell.length_a   1.000
_cell.length_b   1.000
_cell.length_c   1.000
_cell.angle_alpha   90.00
_cell.angle_beta   90.00
_cell.angle_gamma   90.00
#
_symmetry.space_group_name_H-M   'P 1'
#
loop_
_entity.id
_entity.type
_entity.pdbx_description
1 polymer ?
#
loop_
_entity_poly.entity_id
_entity_poly.type
_entity_poly.pdbx_seq_one_letter_code
_entity_poly.pdbx_strand_id
1 'polypeptide(L)'
;MTTEELVIFGARLLGSLPVLRWAFGGAIIAILVDFSDLFMMNLLNLGGLRDYQSFDKLTDIVYMSTFMLVALRWSGTPRNVAIALFVFRISGIGVFELIAWRGVLLFFPNLFDFWFVLVSGLKRFMTSYEITRQRAAFWIVVLLVLKEAQEYVLHWGKWLDNYRATDVVVDWWYVVYGLF
;
A
#
# COMPACT_ATOMS: atom_id res chain seq x y z
N MET A 1 -4.22 8.77 -21.12
CA MET A 1 -3.86 7.49 -20.47
C MET A 1 -3.48 6.49 -21.56
N THR A 2 -2.41 5.74 -21.35
CA THR A 2 -2.04 4.63 -22.24
C THR A 2 -2.94 3.42 -21.93
N THR A 3 -2.94 2.41 -22.82
CA THR A 3 -3.69 1.16 -22.57
C THR A 3 -3.18 0.46 -21.30
N GLU A 4 -1.87 0.53 -21.06
CA GLU A 4 -1.23 -0.03 -19.86
C GLU A 4 -1.71 0.68 -18.59
N GLU A 5 -1.74 2.02 -18.58
CA GLU A 5 -2.29 2.80 -17.47
C GLU A 5 -3.75 2.43 -17.17
N LEU A 6 -4.57 2.22 -18.20
CA LEU A 6 -5.98 1.81 -18.02
C LEU A 6 -6.12 0.41 -17.42
N VAL A 7 -5.29 -0.54 -17.85
CA VAL A 7 -5.30 -1.92 -17.31
C VAL A 7 -4.89 -1.91 -15.84
N ILE A 8 -3.79 -1.24 -15.49
CA ILE A 8 -3.29 -1.15 -14.12
C ILE A 8 -4.32 -0.44 -13.22
N PHE A 9 -4.84 0.70 -13.67
CA PHE A 9 -5.89 1.41 -12.93
C PHE A 9 -7.12 0.55 -12.69
N GLY A 10 -7.59 -0.17 -13.72
CA GLY A 10 -8.73 -1.09 -13.62
C GLY A 10 -8.46 -2.23 -12.64
N ALA A 11 -7.26 -2.83 -12.69
CA ALA A 11 -6.85 -3.89 -11.77
C ALA A 11 -6.83 -3.40 -10.32
N ARG A 12 -6.24 -2.24 -10.04
CA ARG A 12 -6.20 -1.64 -8.69
C ARG A 12 -7.60 -1.27 -8.20
N LEU A 13 -8.44 -0.71 -9.06
CA LEU A 13 -9.83 -0.40 -8.71
C LEU A 13 -10.59 -1.68 -8.33
N LEU A 14 -10.58 -2.68 -9.19
CA LEU A 14 -11.27 -3.96 -8.93
C LEU A 14 -10.68 -4.69 -7.73
N GLY A 15 -9.36 -4.69 -7.56
CA GLY A 15 -8.67 -5.28 -6.42
C GLY A 15 -8.97 -4.61 -5.10
N SER A 16 -9.37 -3.33 -5.10
CA SER A 16 -9.74 -2.60 -3.88
C SER A 16 -11.18 -2.84 -3.43
N LEU A 17 -12.10 -3.23 -4.33
CA LEU A 17 -13.52 -3.42 -3.99
C LEU A 17 -13.79 -4.48 -2.93
N PRO A 18 -13.07 -5.62 -2.86
CA PRO A 18 -13.27 -6.64 -1.81
C PRO A 18 -13.14 -6.10 -0.39
N VAL A 19 -12.40 -5.00 -0.18
CA VAL A 19 -12.24 -4.33 1.13
C VAL A 19 -13.59 -3.90 1.71
N LEU A 20 -14.51 -3.45 0.86
CA LEU A 20 -15.82 -2.97 1.28
C LEU A 20 -16.65 -4.07 1.97
N ARG A 21 -16.39 -5.34 1.63
CA ARG A 21 -17.09 -6.52 2.19
C ARG A 21 -16.26 -7.27 3.22
N TRP A 22 -14.96 -7.41 2.99
CA TRP A 22 -14.01 -8.15 3.81
C TRP A 22 -12.81 -7.26 4.14
N ALA A 23 -12.92 -6.43 5.17
CA ALA A 23 -11.94 -5.40 5.48
C ALA A 23 -10.49 -5.93 5.47
N PHE A 24 -10.19 -6.99 6.25
CA PHE A 24 -8.84 -7.55 6.32
C PHE A 24 -8.43 -8.28 5.05
N GLY A 25 -9.22 -9.27 4.61
CA GLY A 25 -8.88 -10.07 3.42
C GLY A 25 -8.85 -9.22 2.16
N GLY A 26 -9.80 -8.29 2.02
CA GLY A 26 -9.82 -7.34 0.91
C GLY A 26 -8.62 -6.40 0.90
N ALA A 27 -8.14 -5.96 2.09
CA ALA A 27 -6.94 -5.14 2.17
C ALA A 27 -5.69 -5.90 1.70
N ILE A 28 -5.56 -7.16 2.08
CA ILE A 28 -4.46 -8.00 1.59
C ILE A 28 -4.52 -8.16 0.07
N ILE A 29 -5.72 -8.40 -0.49
CA ILE A 29 -5.91 -8.48 -1.95
C ILE A 29 -5.52 -7.15 -2.62
N ALA A 30 -5.98 -6.02 -2.11
CA ALA A 30 -5.68 -4.71 -2.67
C ALA A 30 -4.17 -4.43 -2.68
N ILE A 31 -3.47 -4.73 -1.59
CA ILE A 31 -2.01 -4.57 -1.49
C ILE A 31 -1.28 -5.52 -2.44
N LEU A 32 -1.71 -6.77 -2.58
CA LEU A 32 -1.12 -7.71 -3.53
C LEU A 32 -1.32 -7.27 -4.97
N VAL A 33 -2.48 -6.71 -5.31
CA VAL A 33 -2.74 -6.14 -6.64
C VAL A 33 -1.86 -4.91 -6.87
N ASP A 34 -1.67 -4.05 -5.87
CA ASP A 34 -0.75 -2.93 -5.93
C ASP A 34 0.69 -3.38 -6.23
N PHE A 35 1.20 -4.36 -5.51
CA PHE A 35 2.52 -4.95 -5.80
C PHE A 35 2.61 -5.62 -7.18
N SER A 36 1.50 -6.06 -7.76
CA SER A 36 1.50 -6.72 -9.07
C SER A 36 1.80 -5.77 -10.23
N ASP A 37 1.77 -4.46 -10.03
CA ASP A 37 2.08 -3.47 -11.06
C ASP A 37 3.45 -3.66 -11.68
N LEU A 38 4.45 -3.96 -10.85
CA LEU A 38 5.81 -4.23 -11.30
C LEU A 38 5.86 -5.42 -12.27
N PHE A 39 5.04 -6.45 -12.00
CA PHE A 39 4.91 -7.61 -12.90
C PHE A 39 4.11 -7.26 -14.14
N MET A 40 3.02 -6.52 -14.01
CA MET A 40 2.19 -6.12 -15.15
C MET A 40 2.97 -5.24 -16.12
N MET A 41 3.77 -4.27 -15.64
CA MET A 41 4.62 -3.42 -16.47
C MET A 41 5.67 -4.24 -17.25
N ASN A 42 6.26 -5.27 -16.63
CA ASN A 42 7.25 -6.12 -17.29
C ASN A 42 6.63 -7.10 -18.29
N LEU A 43 5.39 -7.54 -18.07
CA LEU A 43 4.72 -8.55 -18.88
C LEU A 43 3.90 -7.97 -20.04
N LEU A 44 3.25 -6.81 -19.84
CA LEU A 44 2.27 -6.32 -20.81
C LEU A 44 2.90 -5.53 -21.95
N ASN A 45 3.95 -4.74 -21.72
CA ASN A 45 4.65 -3.92 -22.72
C ASN A 45 3.70 -3.15 -23.67
N LEU A 46 2.62 -2.57 -23.14
CA LEU A 46 1.53 -1.95 -23.92
C LEU A 46 1.72 -0.43 -24.13
N GLY A 47 2.96 0.04 -24.11
CA GLY A 47 3.29 1.43 -24.43
C GLY A 47 3.91 2.24 -23.29
N GLY A 48 4.18 1.61 -22.16
CA GLY A 48 4.84 2.21 -21.01
C GLY A 48 3.98 3.25 -20.26
N LEU A 49 4.44 3.63 -19.09
CA LEU A 49 3.86 4.70 -18.29
C LEU A 49 4.59 6.02 -18.60
N ARG A 50 3.85 7.08 -18.87
CA ARG A 50 4.43 8.40 -19.20
C ARG A 50 5.11 9.02 -17.99
N ASP A 51 4.43 8.97 -16.84
CA ASP A 51 4.94 9.41 -15.54
C ASP A 51 4.44 8.42 -14.49
N TYR A 52 5.29 7.43 -14.21
CA TYR A 52 4.97 6.36 -13.26
C TYR A 52 4.64 6.92 -11.87
N GLN A 53 5.34 7.97 -11.44
CA GLN A 53 5.19 8.46 -10.07
C GLN A 53 3.85 9.18 -9.83
N SER A 54 3.46 10.07 -10.74
CA SER A 54 2.14 10.75 -10.62
C SER A 54 1.01 9.76 -10.80
N PHE A 55 1.17 8.78 -11.71
CA PHE A 55 0.19 7.72 -11.92
C PHE A 55 0.02 6.83 -10.69
N ASP A 56 1.12 6.37 -10.10
CA ASP A 56 1.15 5.57 -8.89
C ASP A 56 0.43 6.28 -7.72
N LYS A 57 0.72 7.58 -7.50
CA LYS A 57 0.04 8.36 -6.44
C LYS A 57 -1.45 8.51 -6.68
N LEU A 58 -1.86 8.70 -7.95
CA LEU A 58 -3.29 8.77 -8.30
C LEU A 58 -4.01 7.44 -8.00
N THR A 59 -3.39 6.34 -8.36
CA THR A 59 -3.94 5.00 -8.12
C THR A 59 -3.93 4.63 -6.64
N ASP A 60 -2.94 5.06 -5.86
CA ASP A 60 -2.91 4.94 -4.41
C ASP A 60 -4.16 5.57 -3.78
N ILE A 61 -4.56 6.76 -4.22
CA ILE A 61 -5.76 7.44 -3.70
C ILE A 61 -7.01 6.58 -3.88
N VAL A 62 -7.11 5.82 -4.96
CA VAL A 62 -8.30 4.99 -5.23
C VAL A 62 -8.47 3.91 -4.17
N TYR A 63 -7.46 3.08 -3.93
CA TYR A 63 -7.58 2.01 -2.94
C TYR A 63 -7.60 2.55 -1.50
N MET A 64 -6.82 3.61 -1.20
CA MET A 64 -6.87 4.29 0.08
C MET A 64 -8.27 4.85 0.38
N SER A 65 -8.99 5.32 -0.64
CA SER A 65 -10.36 5.79 -0.48
C SER A 65 -11.31 4.65 -0.10
N THR A 66 -11.16 3.46 -0.68
CA THR A 66 -11.96 2.28 -0.29
C THR A 66 -11.65 1.85 1.15
N PHE A 67 -10.38 1.88 1.57
CA PHE A 67 -9.97 1.63 2.95
C PHE A 67 -10.58 2.66 3.91
N MET A 68 -10.55 3.93 3.52
CA MET A 68 -11.13 5.01 4.32
C MET A 68 -12.64 4.86 4.51
N LEU A 69 -13.38 4.50 3.46
CA LEU A 69 -14.82 4.23 3.56
C LEU A 69 -15.14 3.14 4.59
N VAL A 70 -14.30 2.12 4.69
CA VAL A 70 -14.44 1.07 5.71
C VAL A 70 -13.99 1.57 7.09
N ALA A 71 -12.88 2.31 7.18
CA ALA A 71 -12.37 2.86 8.42
C ALA A 71 -13.36 3.84 9.08
N LEU A 72 -14.15 4.56 8.29
CA LEU A 72 -15.21 5.45 8.80
C LEU A 72 -16.33 4.70 9.53
N ARG A 73 -16.50 3.39 9.27
CA ARG A 73 -17.45 2.54 10.00
C ARG A 73 -16.93 2.12 11.38
N TRP A 74 -15.67 2.34 11.68
CA TRP A 74 -15.09 2.09 13.00
C TRP A 74 -15.51 3.18 13.97
N SER A 75 -15.27 2.95 15.27
CA SER A 75 -15.56 3.92 16.34
C SER A 75 -14.32 4.21 17.18
N GLY A 76 -14.29 5.37 17.81
CA GLY A 76 -13.26 5.75 18.77
C GLY A 76 -11.86 5.94 18.16
N THR A 77 -10.84 5.54 18.93
CA THR A 77 -9.42 5.75 18.58
C THR A 77 -9.03 5.17 17.23
N PRO A 78 -9.41 3.94 16.84
CA PRO A 78 -9.03 3.37 15.55
C PRO A 78 -9.46 4.23 14.37
N ARG A 79 -10.70 4.76 14.39
CA ARG A 79 -11.23 5.62 13.35
C ARG A 79 -10.48 6.96 13.28
N ASN A 80 -10.29 7.59 14.44
CA ASN A 80 -9.68 8.92 14.48
C ASN A 80 -8.22 8.88 13.99
N VAL A 81 -7.48 7.83 14.34
CA VAL A 81 -6.11 7.62 13.84
C VAL A 81 -6.13 7.35 12.32
N ALA A 82 -7.06 6.52 11.83
CA ALA A 82 -7.19 6.27 10.40
C ALA A 82 -7.44 7.57 9.62
N ILE A 83 -8.35 8.43 10.09
CA ILE A 83 -8.62 9.74 9.48
C ILE A 83 -7.35 10.61 9.49
N ALA A 84 -6.66 10.70 10.62
CA ALA A 84 -5.45 11.51 10.75
C ALA A 84 -4.34 11.04 9.78
N LEU A 85 -4.10 9.72 9.71
CA LEU A 85 -3.10 9.14 8.81
C LEU A 85 -3.46 9.29 7.34
N PHE A 86 -4.74 9.15 6.99
CA PHE A 86 -5.23 9.39 5.64
C PHE A 86 -5.02 10.84 5.22
N VAL A 87 -5.45 11.80 6.05
CA VAL A 87 -5.25 13.24 5.78
C VAL A 87 -3.77 13.57 5.67
N PHE A 88 -2.94 13.03 6.57
CA PHE A 88 -1.49 13.18 6.54
C PHE A 88 -0.90 12.72 5.20
N ARG A 89 -1.28 11.53 4.71
CA ARG A 89 -0.81 11.00 3.43
C ARG A 89 -1.29 11.83 2.25
N ILE A 90 -2.57 12.20 2.21
CA ILE A 90 -3.11 13.06 1.13
C ILE A 90 -2.42 14.42 1.10
N SER A 91 -2.14 15.00 2.27
CA SER A 91 -1.36 16.25 2.35
C SER A 91 0.04 16.08 1.77
N GLY A 92 0.71 14.95 2.06
CA GLY A 92 2.02 14.63 1.50
C GLY A 92 1.99 14.49 -0.03
N ILE A 93 0.97 13.85 -0.58
CA ILE A 93 0.78 13.74 -2.03
C ILE A 93 0.56 15.14 -2.64
N GLY A 94 -0.28 15.98 -2.01
CA GLY A 94 -0.50 17.35 -2.48
C GLY A 94 0.78 18.20 -2.47
N VAL A 95 1.60 18.09 -1.42
CA VAL A 95 2.89 18.80 -1.35
C VAL A 95 3.87 18.26 -2.41
N PHE A 96 3.89 16.93 -2.64
CA PHE A 96 4.72 16.34 -3.69
C PHE A 96 4.35 16.86 -5.08
N GLU A 97 3.07 16.94 -5.42
CA GLU A 97 2.61 17.48 -6.72
C GLU A 97 2.99 18.97 -6.91
N LEU A 98 3.05 19.75 -5.82
CA LEU A 98 3.42 21.17 -5.88
C LEU A 98 4.93 21.38 -6.02
N ILE A 99 5.75 20.57 -5.36
CA ILE A 99 7.20 20.79 -5.24
C ILE A 99 7.99 19.86 -6.19
N ALA A 100 7.39 18.76 -6.65
CA ALA A 100 8.02 17.72 -7.49
C ALA A 100 9.32 17.13 -6.89
N TRP A 101 9.47 17.18 -5.55
CA TRP A 101 10.63 16.64 -4.85
C TRP A 101 10.29 15.34 -4.12
N ARG A 102 10.94 14.25 -4.55
CA ARG A 102 10.69 12.90 -4.02
C ARG A 102 10.92 12.77 -2.50
N GLY A 103 11.84 13.57 -1.94
CA GLY A 103 12.11 13.56 -0.50
C GLY A 103 10.90 13.88 0.36
N VAL A 104 9.89 14.59 -0.17
CA VAL A 104 8.63 14.86 0.54
C VAL A 104 7.94 13.56 0.95
N LEU A 105 7.97 12.53 0.11
CA LEU A 105 7.27 11.27 0.37
C LEU A 105 7.87 10.48 1.54
N LEU A 106 9.17 10.66 1.83
CA LEU A 106 9.81 10.11 3.02
C LEU A 106 9.31 10.76 4.31
N PHE A 107 9.00 12.07 4.26
CA PHE A 107 8.42 12.78 5.41
C PHE A 107 6.93 12.50 5.60
N PHE A 108 6.26 11.98 4.55
CA PHE A 108 4.84 11.62 4.58
C PHE A 108 4.64 10.14 4.21
N PRO A 109 5.22 9.21 5.00
CA PRO A 109 5.09 7.78 4.70
C PRO A 109 3.62 7.34 4.72
N ASN A 110 3.28 6.38 3.87
CA ASN A 110 1.93 5.79 3.86
C ASN A 110 1.75 4.82 5.02
N LEU A 111 1.54 5.36 6.23
CA LEU A 111 1.20 4.57 7.41
C LEU A 111 -0.26 4.16 7.45
N PHE A 112 -1.11 4.79 6.65
CA PHE A 112 -2.54 4.53 6.66
C PHE A 112 -2.87 3.08 6.30
N ASP A 113 -2.20 2.51 5.31
CA ASP A 113 -2.40 1.14 4.87
C ASP A 113 -2.03 0.14 5.96
N PHE A 114 -0.86 0.31 6.56
CA PHE A 114 -0.40 -0.52 7.67
C PHE A 114 -1.35 -0.46 8.86
N TRP A 115 -1.82 0.75 9.18
CA TRP A 115 -2.81 0.95 10.24
C TRP A 115 -4.13 0.25 9.91
N PHE A 116 -4.60 0.37 8.68
CA PHE A 116 -5.83 -0.27 8.24
C PHE A 116 -5.75 -1.79 8.33
N VAL A 117 -4.65 -2.38 7.84
CA VAL A 117 -4.42 -3.83 7.91
C VAL A 117 -4.35 -4.29 9.38
N LEU A 118 -3.59 -3.59 10.22
CA LEU A 118 -3.49 -3.90 11.65
C LEU A 118 -4.87 -3.90 12.32
N VAL A 119 -5.61 -2.80 12.18
CA VAL A 119 -6.91 -2.64 12.86
C VAL A 119 -7.92 -3.65 12.34
N SER A 120 -8.00 -3.85 11.02
CA SER A 120 -8.93 -4.82 10.42
C SER A 120 -8.57 -6.26 10.82
N GLY A 121 -7.28 -6.58 10.92
CA GLY A 121 -6.78 -7.86 11.41
C GLY A 121 -7.11 -8.08 12.89
N LEU A 122 -6.83 -7.10 13.74
CA LEU A 122 -7.18 -7.18 15.17
C LEU A 122 -8.70 -7.36 15.36
N LYS A 123 -9.52 -6.62 14.63
CA LYS A 123 -10.98 -6.78 14.67
C LYS A 123 -11.45 -8.14 14.15
N ARG A 124 -10.71 -8.78 13.28
CA ARG A 124 -11.04 -10.10 12.73
C ARG A 124 -10.64 -11.25 13.64
N PHE A 125 -9.44 -11.19 14.20
CA PHE A 125 -8.82 -12.31 14.92
C PHE A 125 -8.77 -12.14 16.43
N MET A 126 -8.82 -10.88 16.91
CA MET A 126 -8.72 -10.53 18.34
C MET A 126 -9.82 -9.57 18.74
N THR A 127 -11.08 -10.02 18.66
CA THR A 127 -12.27 -9.19 18.84
C THR A 127 -12.35 -8.48 20.22
N SER A 128 -11.70 -9.05 21.23
CA SER A 128 -11.61 -8.50 22.59
C SER A 128 -10.49 -7.45 22.75
N TYR A 129 -9.65 -7.24 21.71
CA TYR A 129 -8.56 -6.30 21.81
C TYR A 129 -9.03 -4.86 21.56
N GLU A 130 -9.03 -4.07 22.63
CA GLU A 130 -9.38 -2.66 22.54
C GLU A 130 -8.15 -1.80 22.21
N ILE A 131 -8.26 -0.99 21.17
CA ILE A 131 -7.22 -0.05 20.77
C ILE A 131 -7.43 1.26 21.54
N THR A 132 -6.82 1.35 22.72
CA THR A 132 -6.74 2.60 23.49
C THR A 132 -5.79 3.59 22.84
N ARG A 133 -5.78 4.86 23.29
CA ARG A 133 -4.85 5.89 22.79
C ARG A 133 -3.38 5.48 22.99
N GLN A 134 -3.04 4.88 24.13
CA GLN A 134 -1.66 4.43 24.41
C GLN A 134 -1.24 3.29 23.48
N ARG A 135 -2.12 2.29 23.29
CA ARG A 135 -1.87 1.18 22.36
C ARG A 135 -1.78 1.67 20.93
N ALA A 136 -2.60 2.63 20.53
CA ALA A 136 -2.52 3.25 19.21
C ALA A 136 -1.18 3.95 19.00
N ALA A 137 -0.71 4.75 19.97
CA ALA A 137 0.59 5.40 19.89
C ALA A 137 1.73 4.37 19.77
N PHE A 138 1.70 3.30 20.57
CA PHE A 138 2.68 2.21 20.45
C PHE A 138 2.68 1.59 19.05
N TRP A 139 1.50 1.23 18.53
CA TRP A 139 1.40 0.63 17.18
C TRP A 139 1.82 1.58 16.09
N ILE A 140 1.52 2.89 16.18
CA ILE A 140 1.98 3.88 15.21
C ILE A 140 3.51 3.89 15.15
N VAL A 141 4.21 3.86 16.29
CA VAL A 141 5.67 3.81 16.32
C VAL A 141 6.19 2.53 15.67
N VAL A 142 5.62 1.38 16.00
CA VAL A 142 6.00 0.08 15.39
C VAL A 142 5.77 0.11 13.87
N LEU A 143 4.61 0.58 13.43
CA LEU A 143 4.29 0.65 12.00
C LEU A 143 5.17 1.66 11.26
N LEU A 144 5.54 2.78 11.92
CA LEU A 144 6.48 3.74 11.36
C LEU A 144 7.85 3.09 11.12
N VAL A 145 8.39 2.40 12.12
CA VAL A 145 9.68 1.70 11.97
C VAL A 145 9.63 0.66 10.85
N LEU A 146 8.55 -0.13 10.77
CA LEU A 146 8.38 -1.12 9.71
C LEU A 146 8.26 -0.46 8.32
N LYS A 147 7.54 0.66 8.23
CA LYS A 147 7.39 1.39 6.97
C LYS A 147 8.69 2.04 6.53
N GLU A 148 9.41 2.70 7.43
CA GLU A 148 10.72 3.28 7.11
C GLU A 148 11.74 2.21 6.72
N ALA A 149 11.72 1.04 7.36
CA ALA A 149 12.55 -0.10 6.95
C ALA A 149 12.19 -0.58 5.52
N GLN A 150 10.90 -0.64 5.18
CA GLN A 150 10.43 -0.96 3.82
C GLN A 150 10.93 0.09 2.81
N GLU A 151 10.72 1.38 3.09
CA GLU A 151 11.16 2.48 2.21
C GLU A 151 12.68 2.49 2.02
N TYR A 152 13.43 2.21 3.08
CA TYR A 152 14.88 2.07 3.01
C TYR A 152 15.30 0.95 2.05
N VAL A 153 14.71 -0.23 2.18
CA VAL A 153 15.02 -1.38 1.31
C VAL A 153 14.65 -1.10 -0.15
N LEU A 154 13.48 -0.47 -0.39
CA LEU A 154 12.97 -0.24 -1.73
C LEU A 154 13.67 0.92 -2.45
N HIS A 155 13.86 2.04 -1.76
CA HIS A 155 14.24 3.30 -2.40
C HIS A 155 15.67 3.75 -2.12
N TRP A 156 16.19 3.52 -0.90
CA TRP A 156 17.54 3.92 -0.55
C TRP A 156 18.57 2.82 -0.82
N GLY A 157 18.31 1.62 -0.36
CA GLY A 157 19.18 0.47 -0.56
C GLY A 157 19.18 -0.03 -2.01
N LYS A 158 18.15 0.30 -2.80
CA LYS A 158 17.96 -0.13 -4.19
C LYS A 158 18.18 -1.63 -4.38
N TRP A 159 17.89 -2.42 -3.34
CA TRP A 159 18.17 -3.85 -3.36
C TRP A 159 17.35 -4.57 -4.44
N LEU A 160 16.16 -4.07 -4.73
CA LEU A 160 15.29 -4.64 -5.75
C LEU A 160 15.63 -4.16 -7.18
N ASP A 161 16.37 -3.06 -7.35
CA ASP A 161 16.80 -2.60 -8.68
C ASP A 161 17.83 -3.57 -9.33
N ASN A 162 18.48 -4.40 -8.51
CA ASN A 162 19.44 -5.41 -8.97
C ASN A 162 18.77 -6.70 -9.45
N TYR A 163 17.47 -6.87 -9.23
CA TYR A 163 16.74 -8.08 -9.57
C TYR A 163 15.50 -7.74 -10.40
N ARG A 164 15.33 -8.44 -11.52
CA ARG A 164 14.02 -8.40 -12.20
C ARG A 164 13.02 -9.21 -11.38
N ALA A 165 11.86 -8.62 -11.11
CA ALA A 165 10.82 -9.27 -10.31
C ALA A 165 10.44 -10.68 -10.85
N THR A 166 10.45 -10.85 -12.18
CA THR A 166 10.21 -12.12 -12.86
C THR A 166 11.30 -13.14 -12.55
N ASP A 167 12.56 -12.74 -12.56
CA ASP A 167 13.70 -13.64 -12.34
C ASP A 167 13.70 -14.16 -10.91
N VAL A 168 13.40 -13.27 -9.94
CA VAL A 168 13.28 -13.66 -8.52
C VAL A 168 12.18 -14.69 -8.29
N VAL A 169 11.01 -14.52 -8.92
CA VAL A 169 9.90 -15.50 -8.79
C VAL A 169 10.27 -16.83 -9.43
N VAL A 170 10.95 -16.80 -10.59
CA VAL A 170 11.41 -18.01 -11.28
C VAL A 170 12.46 -18.74 -10.44
N ASP A 171 13.43 -18.01 -9.87
CA ASP A 171 14.47 -18.59 -9.01
C ASP A 171 13.86 -19.20 -7.73
N TRP A 172 12.92 -18.49 -7.09
CA TRP A 172 12.18 -19.02 -5.95
C TRP A 172 11.38 -20.27 -6.31
N TRP A 173 10.76 -20.30 -7.48
CA TRP A 173 10.05 -21.48 -7.96
C TRP A 173 10.99 -22.68 -8.10
N TYR A 174 12.18 -22.50 -8.68
CA TYR A 174 13.16 -23.58 -8.81
C TYR A 174 13.69 -24.05 -7.44
N VAL A 175 13.91 -23.13 -6.49
CA VAL A 175 14.31 -23.48 -5.14
C VAL A 175 13.23 -24.32 -4.45
N VAL A 176 11.96 -23.90 -4.54
CA VAL A 176 10.84 -24.65 -3.95
C VAL A 176 10.65 -26.00 -4.65
N TYR A 177 10.75 -26.05 -5.98
CA TYR A 177 10.61 -27.29 -6.75
C TYR A 177 11.77 -28.26 -6.53
N GLY A 178 12.95 -27.75 -6.27
CA GLY A 178 14.15 -28.53 -5.96
C GLY A 178 14.19 -29.09 -4.52
N LEU A 179 13.21 -28.69 -3.66
CA LEU A 179 13.03 -29.21 -2.30
C LEU A 179 12.08 -30.41 -2.25
N PHE A 180 11.41 -30.74 -3.36
CA PHE A 180 10.50 -31.89 -3.55
C PHE A 180 11.04 -32.82 -4.62
#